data_472706733f640add26adb3477fb6cb63
#
_entry.id   472706733f640add26adb3477fb6cb63
#
_cell.length_a   1.000
_cell.length_b   1.000
_cell.length_c   1.000
_cell.angle_alpha   90.00
_cell.angle_beta   90.00
_cell.angle_gamma   90.00
#
_symmetry.space_group_name_H-M   'P 1'
#
loop_
_entity.id
_entity.type
_entity.pdbx_description
1 polymer ?
#
loop_
_entity_poly.entity_id
_entity_poly.type
_entity_poly.pdbx_seq_one_letter_code
_entity_poly.pdbx_strand_id
1 'polypeptide(L)' 'MTKIDIQYQDQFGRWRHLQTKHNEGDAYRSAANRARSTGRRHRLVDQDGTLLDVIEP' A
#
# COMPACT_ATOMS: atom_id res chain seq x y z
N MET A 1 4.79 -16.36 8.33
CA MET A 1 3.60 -15.85 7.66
C MET A 1 3.90 -14.48 7.08
N THR A 2 3.41 -14.25 5.89
CA THR A 2 3.62 -12.97 5.21
C THR A 2 2.61 -11.95 5.71
N LYS A 3 3.08 -10.74 5.96
CA LYS A 3 2.23 -9.65 6.40
C LYS A 3 2.64 -8.40 5.64
N ILE A 4 1.72 -7.85 4.88
CA ILE A 4 2.01 -6.72 4.01
C ILE A 4 1.07 -5.57 4.36
N ASP A 5 1.65 -4.45 4.75
CA ASP A 5 0.90 -3.24 5.05
C ASP A 5 0.75 -2.41 3.78
N ILE A 6 -0.49 -2.02 3.51
CA ILE A 6 -0.78 -1.09 2.43
C ILE A 6 -0.92 0.29 3.06
N GLN A 7 -0.15 1.23 2.55
CA GLN A 7 -0.18 2.61 3.02
C GLN A 7 -0.50 3.54 1.87
N TYR A 8 -1.13 4.64 2.16
CA TYR A 8 -1.42 5.68 1.17
C TYR A 8 -0.79 6.99 1.62
N GLN A 9 -0.47 7.85 0.65
CA GLN A 9 0.06 9.16 0.93
C GLN A 9 -1.09 10.16 1.00
N ASP A 10 -1.21 10.84 2.13
CA ASP A 10 -2.28 11.80 2.34
C ASP A 10 -1.95 13.15 1.66
N GLN A 11 -2.85 14.11 1.79
CA GLN A 11 -2.71 15.42 1.14
C GLN A 11 -1.52 16.23 1.66
N PHE A 12 -0.97 15.83 2.83
CA PHE A 12 0.18 16.50 3.42
C PHE A 12 1.49 15.77 3.12
N GLY A 13 1.43 14.74 2.28
CA GLY A 13 2.61 13.95 1.94
C GLY A 13 3.00 12.90 2.95
N ARG A 14 2.16 12.67 3.95
CA ARG A 14 2.43 11.67 4.99
C ARG A 14 1.86 10.32 4.61
N TRP A 15 2.59 9.26 4.98
CA TRP A 15 2.12 7.91 4.73
C TRP A 15 1.22 7.45 5.87
N ARG A 16 0.03 6.96 5.51
CA ARG A 16 -0.97 6.48 6.45
C ARG A 16 -1.27 5.02 6.19
N HIS A 17 -1.47 4.26 7.26
CA HIS A 17 -1.85 2.86 7.14
C HIS A 17 -3.28 2.74 6.63
N LEU A 18 -3.48 1.91 5.61
CA LEU A 18 -4.79 1.64 5.04
C LEU A 18 -5.33 0.29 5.51
N GLN A 19 -4.59 -0.77 5.23
CA GLN A 19 -4.98 -2.11 5.61
C GLN A 19 -3.78 -3.05 5.54
N THR A 20 -3.93 -4.23 6.12
CA THR A 20 -2.91 -5.26 6.12
C THR A 20 -3.44 -6.46 5.36
N LYS A 21 -2.61 -7.01 4.48
CA LYS A 21 -2.91 -8.22 3.72
C LYS A 21 -1.88 -9.29 4.05
N HIS A 22 -2.25 -10.54 3.80
CA HIS A 22 -1.37 -11.68 4.05
C HIS A 22 -0.96 -12.39 2.77
N ASN A 23 -1.31 -11.83 1.63
CA ASN A 23 -0.99 -12.34 0.31
C ASN A 23 -0.51 -11.20 -0.56
N GLU A 24 0.67 -11.36 -1.16
CA GLU A 24 1.29 -10.28 -1.93
C GLU A 24 0.46 -9.90 -3.15
N GLY A 25 -0.10 -10.88 -3.85
CA GLY A 25 -0.96 -10.61 -5.01
C GLY A 25 -2.19 -9.80 -4.63
N ASP A 26 -2.82 -10.15 -3.51
CA ASP A 26 -3.98 -9.41 -3.01
C ASP A 26 -3.60 -7.99 -2.60
N ALA A 27 -2.43 -7.84 -1.98
CA ALA A 27 -1.94 -6.53 -1.58
C ALA A 27 -1.74 -5.62 -2.79
N TYR A 28 -1.13 -6.14 -3.85
CA TYR A 28 -0.93 -5.38 -5.08
C TYR A 28 -2.25 -4.97 -5.72
N ARG A 29 -3.19 -5.90 -5.83
CA ARG A 29 -4.49 -5.60 -6.44
C ARG A 29 -5.25 -4.55 -5.64
N SER A 30 -5.28 -4.70 -4.32
CA SER A 30 -5.96 -3.73 -3.46
C SER A 30 -5.33 -2.35 -3.55
N ALA A 31 -4.00 -2.28 -3.50
CA ALA A 31 -3.29 -1.01 -3.57
C ALA A 31 -3.50 -0.34 -4.93
N ALA A 32 -3.44 -1.12 -6.02
CA ALA A 32 -3.63 -0.58 -7.36
C ALA A 32 -5.04 -0.03 -7.55
N ASN A 33 -6.05 -0.77 -7.08
CA ASN A 33 -7.43 -0.34 -7.18
C ASN A 33 -7.67 0.95 -6.38
N ARG A 34 -7.12 1.01 -5.17
CA ARG A 34 -7.27 2.19 -4.32
C ARG A 34 -6.52 3.40 -4.90
N ALA A 35 -5.30 3.17 -5.40
CA ALA A 35 -4.53 4.25 -6.01
C ALA A 35 -5.30 4.87 -7.14
N ARG A 36 -5.91 4.03 -8.00
CA ARG A 36 -6.68 4.49 -9.14
C ARG A 36 -7.95 5.24 -8.73
N SER A 37 -8.69 4.69 -7.74
CA SER A 37 -9.97 5.28 -7.34
C SER A 37 -9.80 6.55 -6.50
N THR A 38 -8.73 6.68 -5.75
CA THR A 38 -8.50 7.85 -4.89
C THR A 38 -7.59 8.89 -5.51
N GLY A 39 -6.83 8.52 -6.54
CA GLY A 39 -5.84 9.39 -7.13
C GLY A 39 -4.63 9.63 -6.24
N ARG A 40 -4.43 8.80 -5.23
CA ARG A 40 -3.33 8.93 -4.28
C ARG A 40 -2.29 7.85 -4.48
N ARG A 41 -1.04 8.18 -4.18
CA ARG A 41 0.05 7.22 -4.22
C ARG A 41 -0.10 6.23 -3.07
N HIS A 42 0.11 4.96 -3.35
CA HIS A 42 0.09 3.89 -2.35
C HIS A 42 1.43 3.18 -2.33
N ARG A 43 1.75 2.53 -1.21
CA ARG A 43 2.96 1.71 -1.14
C ARG A 43 2.70 0.46 -0.33
N LEU A 44 3.52 -0.55 -0.59
CA LEU A 44 3.46 -1.83 0.12
C LEU A 44 4.72 -1.97 0.96
N VAL A 45 4.55 -2.29 2.23
CA VAL A 45 5.63 -2.43 3.18
C VAL A 45 5.46 -3.77 3.89
N ASP A 46 6.54 -4.56 3.99
CA ASP A 46 6.45 -5.85 4.64
C ASP A 46 6.53 -5.70 6.17
N GLN A 47 6.45 -6.85 6.87
CA GLN A 47 6.43 -6.85 8.34
C GLN A 47 7.72 -6.33 8.96
N ASP A 48 8.81 -6.32 8.21
CA ASP A 48 10.10 -5.82 8.67
C ASP A 48 10.31 -4.34 8.38
N GLY A 49 9.31 -3.70 7.77
CA GLY A 49 9.40 -2.30 7.39
C GLY A 49 10.08 -2.07 6.05
N THR A 50 10.37 -3.15 5.30
CA THR A 50 11.01 -3.03 3.99
C THR A 50 9.98 -2.62 2.94
N LEU A 51 10.32 -1.58 2.17
CA LEU A 51 9.46 -1.14 1.08
C LEU A 51 9.48 -2.17 -0.05
N LEU A 52 8.31 -2.69 -0.39
CA LEU A 52 8.17 -3.66 -1.47
C LEU A 52 7.92 -2.99 -2.81
N ASP A 53 7.06 -1.99 -2.83
CA ASP A 53 6.74 -1.28 -4.07
C ASP A 53 5.98 0.00 -3.77
N VAL A 54 6.02 0.92 -4.73
CA VAL A 54 5.22 2.14 -4.71
C VAL A 54 4.26 2.08 -5.90
N ILE A 55 2.98 2.26 -5.63
CA ILE A 55 1.93 2.16 -6.64
C ILE A 55 1.42 3.56 -6.94
N GLU A 56 1.66 4.01 -8.17
CA GLU A 56 1.17 5.30 -8.63
C GLU A 56 -0.29 5.21 -9.06
N PRO A 57 -1.05 6.28 -8.92
CA PRO A 57 -2.46 6.30 -9.34
C PRO A 57 -2.64 6.13 -10.82
#